data_1a28a5f1ae41d9fa3aced484126c5b5e
#
_entry.id   1a28a5f1ae41d9fa3aced484126c5b5e
#
_cell.length_a   1.000
_cell.length_b   1.000
_cell.length_c   1.000
_cell.angle_alpha   90.00
_cell.angle_beta   90.00
_cell.angle_gamma   90.00
#
_symmetry.space_group_name_H-M   'P 1'
#
loop_
_entity.id
_entity.type
_entity.pdbx_description
1 polymer ?
#
loop_
_entity_poly.entity_id
_entity_poly.type
_entity_poly.pdbx_seq_one_letter_code
_entity_poly.pdbx_strand_id
1 'polypeptide(L)'
;MRIKIISDLHQEFGISDIDFGNADLVILAGDTNLGTKGIDWVKDNIRDKPVIYILGNHEYYKGAYPKTLDQIIKASLHSNIIVLEDKMIEFEGIRFHGATLWTDFSLFGSPVEYGIICQAQMNDYRQIRKTPSYSRLRSIDTYKIHQASKRWLQQSLEESNGYKNIVITHHAPSIKSIPEEHKNEPISSAYASNLEDVILKYQPDYWFHGHIHTPVRYHIGKTEIICNPHGYINEEYNGYDIDLIIEI
;
A
#
# COMPACT_ATOMS: atom_id res chain seq x y z
N MET A 1 -16.17 -7.84 -13.03
CA MET A 1 -15.83 -8.03 -11.59
C MET A 1 -15.91 -6.68 -10.89
N ARG A 2 -16.55 -6.63 -9.71
CA ARG A 2 -16.70 -5.41 -8.91
C ARG A 2 -15.71 -5.45 -7.76
N ILE A 3 -14.82 -4.48 -7.74
CA ILE A 3 -13.73 -4.40 -6.75
C ILE A 3 -14.02 -3.23 -5.79
N LYS A 4 -14.10 -3.51 -4.50
CA LYS A 4 -14.07 -2.49 -3.45
C LYS A 4 -12.63 -2.26 -3.03
N ILE A 5 -12.19 -0.99 -3.10
CA ILE A 5 -10.85 -0.61 -2.66
C ILE A 5 -10.93 0.30 -1.45
N ILE A 6 -10.14 -0.01 -0.43
CA ILE A 6 -10.00 0.76 0.81
C ILE A 6 -8.55 0.69 1.25
N SER A 7 -8.04 1.77 1.85
CA SER A 7 -6.76 1.80 2.55
C SER A 7 -6.88 2.56 3.87
N ASP A 8 -5.85 2.50 4.68
CA ASP A 8 -5.68 3.34 5.86
C ASP A 8 -6.88 3.26 6.83
N LEU A 9 -7.32 2.03 7.13
CA LEU A 9 -8.42 1.79 8.07
C LEU A 9 -8.04 2.07 9.52
N HIS A 10 -6.75 1.91 9.85
CA HIS A 10 -6.18 2.21 11.17
C HIS A 10 -7.03 1.72 12.36
N GLN A 11 -7.47 0.47 12.31
CA GLN A 11 -8.32 -0.13 13.34
C GLN A 11 -7.67 -0.15 14.75
N GLU A 12 -6.39 0.16 14.85
CA GLU A 12 -5.69 0.34 16.12
C GLU A 12 -6.09 1.61 16.88
N PHE A 13 -6.74 2.58 16.22
CA PHE A 13 -7.25 3.81 16.83
C PHE A 13 -8.75 3.80 17.07
N GLY A 14 -9.46 2.81 16.53
CA GLY A 14 -10.89 2.62 16.66
C GLY A 14 -11.44 1.74 15.58
N ILE A 15 -12.51 1.02 15.86
CA ILE A 15 -13.12 0.09 14.90
C ILE A 15 -14.10 0.87 14.00
N SER A 16 -13.88 0.81 12.71
CA SER A 16 -14.80 1.34 11.71
C SER A 16 -15.70 0.21 11.20
N ASP A 17 -16.97 0.48 11.10
CA ASP A 17 -17.95 -0.38 10.44
C ASP A 17 -17.95 -0.07 8.94
N ILE A 18 -17.58 -1.05 8.12
CA ILE A 18 -17.43 -0.89 6.67
C ILE A 18 -18.43 -1.79 5.96
N ASP A 19 -19.26 -1.18 5.15
CA ASP A 19 -20.11 -1.92 4.22
C ASP A 19 -19.28 -2.29 2.95
N PHE A 20 -19.14 -3.58 2.71
CA PHE A 20 -18.49 -4.11 1.51
C PHE A 20 -19.47 -4.31 0.35
N GLY A 21 -20.74 -4.07 0.58
CA GLY A 21 -21.79 -4.07 -0.44
C GLY A 21 -21.77 -5.31 -1.34
N ASN A 22 -21.98 -5.08 -2.62
CA ASN A 22 -22.02 -6.10 -3.65
C ASN A 22 -20.66 -6.34 -4.35
N ALA A 23 -19.55 -5.99 -3.71
CA ALA A 23 -18.22 -6.26 -4.24
C ALA A 23 -17.97 -7.78 -4.40
N ASP A 24 -17.33 -8.15 -5.50
CA ASP A 24 -16.88 -9.52 -5.78
C ASP A 24 -15.49 -9.80 -5.20
N LEU A 25 -14.69 -8.73 -5.01
CA LEU A 25 -13.34 -8.72 -4.44
C LEU A 25 -13.15 -7.47 -3.58
N VAL A 26 -12.48 -7.62 -2.43
CA VAL A 26 -12.06 -6.49 -1.59
C VAL A 26 -10.54 -6.35 -1.67
N ILE A 27 -10.06 -5.13 -1.84
CA ILE A 27 -8.64 -4.78 -1.78
C ILE A 27 -8.40 -3.86 -0.58
N LEU A 28 -7.54 -4.30 0.33
CA LEU A 28 -7.04 -3.51 1.45
C LEU A 28 -5.61 -3.09 1.13
N ALA A 29 -5.44 -1.80 0.78
CA ALA A 29 -4.16 -1.27 0.28
C ALA A 29 -3.27 -0.72 1.41
N GLY A 30 -3.15 -1.48 2.50
CA GLY A 30 -2.26 -1.23 3.63
C GLY A 30 -2.89 -0.42 4.77
N ASP A 31 -2.20 -0.43 5.90
CA ASP A 31 -2.58 0.25 7.14
C ASP A 31 -3.99 -0.13 7.64
N THR A 32 -4.27 -1.42 7.64
CA THR A 32 -5.52 -1.95 8.20
C THR A 32 -5.46 -1.98 9.73
N ASN A 33 -4.39 -2.54 10.31
CA ASN A 33 -4.15 -2.61 11.76
C ASN A 33 -2.71 -3.08 12.04
N LEU A 34 -2.28 -3.06 13.30
CA LEU A 34 -0.95 -3.50 13.74
C LEU A 34 -0.78 -5.03 13.65
N GLY A 35 0.32 -5.48 13.07
CA GLY A 35 0.71 -6.90 13.03
C GLY A 35 -0.38 -7.77 12.42
N THR A 36 -0.73 -8.87 13.09
CA THR A 36 -1.76 -9.82 12.62
C THR A 36 -3.19 -9.38 12.89
N LYS A 37 -3.40 -8.28 13.63
CA LYS A 37 -4.75 -7.83 14.01
C LYS A 37 -5.62 -7.45 12.81
N GLY A 38 -5.01 -6.96 11.72
CA GLY A 38 -5.71 -6.70 10.46
C GLY A 38 -6.28 -7.99 9.86
N ILE A 39 -5.52 -9.09 9.91
CA ILE A 39 -5.99 -10.41 9.46
C ILE A 39 -7.16 -10.91 10.32
N ASP A 40 -7.07 -10.74 11.64
CA ASP A 40 -8.15 -11.13 12.55
C ASP A 40 -9.42 -10.31 12.27
N TRP A 41 -9.26 -8.98 12.09
CA TRP A 41 -10.38 -8.10 11.73
C TRP A 41 -11.03 -8.50 10.40
N VAL A 42 -10.25 -8.84 9.36
CA VAL A 42 -10.80 -9.29 8.08
C VAL A 42 -11.59 -10.59 8.25
N LYS A 43 -11.07 -11.57 9.01
CA LYS A 43 -11.75 -12.84 9.26
C LYS A 43 -13.10 -12.65 9.97
N ASP A 44 -13.20 -11.65 10.82
CA ASP A 44 -14.43 -11.36 11.56
C ASP A 44 -15.46 -10.61 10.70
N ASN A 45 -15.00 -9.73 9.80
CA ASN A 45 -15.86 -8.78 9.09
C ASN A 45 -16.06 -9.10 7.59
N ILE A 46 -15.16 -9.87 6.94
CA ILE A 46 -15.22 -10.15 5.49
C ILE A 46 -15.11 -11.67 5.26
N ARG A 47 -16.21 -12.39 5.45
CA ARG A 47 -16.19 -13.87 5.44
C ARG A 47 -16.53 -14.49 4.08
N ASP A 48 -17.29 -13.79 3.27
CA ASP A 48 -17.95 -14.28 2.06
C ASP A 48 -17.27 -13.82 0.75
N LYS A 49 -16.23 -12.99 0.83
CA LYS A 49 -15.53 -12.41 -0.32
C LYS A 49 -14.03 -12.66 -0.24
N PRO A 50 -13.34 -12.89 -1.38
CA PRO A 50 -11.89 -12.88 -1.41
C PRO A 50 -11.35 -11.48 -1.04
N VAL A 51 -10.23 -11.45 -0.33
CA VAL A 51 -9.56 -10.22 0.10
C VAL A 51 -8.11 -10.24 -0.35
N ILE A 52 -7.69 -9.28 -1.14
CA ILE A 52 -6.27 -8.98 -1.38
C ILE A 52 -5.81 -8.02 -0.29
N TYR A 53 -4.79 -8.44 0.46
CA TYR A 53 -4.25 -7.70 1.59
C TYR A 53 -2.82 -7.25 1.30
N ILE A 54 -2.61 -5.95 1.24
CA ILE A 54 -1.28 -5.31 1.17
C ILE A 54 -0.92 -4.80 2.57
N LEU A 55 0.33 -4.92 2.95
CA LEU A 55 0.81 -4.32 4.18
C LEU A 55 1.14 -2.85 3.95
N GLY A 56 0.80 -2.00 4.93
CA GLY A 56 1.36 -0.66 5.03
C GLY A 56 2.50 -0.60 6.05
N ASN A 57 2.90 0.60 6.45
CA ASN A 57 3.92 0.78 7.47
C ASN A 57 3.38 0.45 8.87
N HIS A 58 2.08 0.68 9.14
CA HIS A 58 1.48 0.41 10.46
C HIS A 58 1.39 -1.07 10.78
N GLU A 59 1.26 -1.96 9.81
CA GLU A 59 1.36 -3.40 10.05
C GLU A 59 2.69 -3.78 10.72
N TYR A 60 3.77 -3.05 10.45
CA TYR A 60 5.09 -3.29 11.05
C TYR A 60 5.30 -2.59 12.40
N TYR A 61 4.44 -1.66 12.83
CA TYR A 61 4.58 -0.93 14.09
C TYR A 61 4.57 -1.89 15.29
N LYS A 62 5.45 -1.62 16.26
CA LYS A 62 5.73 -2.48 17.41
C LYS A 62 6.21 -3.89 17.05
N GLY A 63 6.48 -4.12 15.77
CA GLY A 63 6.99 -5.37 15.18
C GLY A 63 8.38 -5.22 14.60
N ALA A 64 8.73 -6.16 13.72
CA ALA A 64 10.04 -6.19 13.08
C ALA A 64 9.95 -6.68 11.63
N TYR A 65 10.59 -5.96 10.71
CA TYR A 65 10.77 -6.38 9.31
C TYR A 65 11.89 -7.44 9.18
N PRO A 66 11.75 -8.51 8.40
CA PRO A 66 10.53 -8.98 7.73
C PRO A 66 9.64 -9.88 8.60
N LYS A 67 10.00 -10.16 9.85
CA LYS A 67 9.33 -11.13 10.74
C LYS A 67 7.80 -10.91 10.82
N THR A 68 7.36 -9.64 10.83
CA THR A 68 5.93 -9.32 10.90
C THR A 68 5.20 -9.80 9.64
N LEU A 69 5.79 -9.66 8.46
CA LEU A 69 5.24 -10.20 7.21
C LEU A 69 5.04 -11.72 7.30
N ASP A 70 6.06 -12.46 7.79
CA ASP A 70 5.94 -13.92 7.96
C ASP A 70 4.78 -14.30 8.90
N GLN A 71 4.59 -13.51 9.96
CA GLN A 71 3.49 -13.73 10.91
C GLN A 71 2.12 -13.46 10.26
N ILE A 72 1.98 -12.39 9.47
CA ILE A 72 0.76 -12.02 8.74
C ILE A 72 0.43 -13.09 7.70
N ILE A 73 1.41 -13.52 6.90
CA ILE A 73 1.22 -14.61 5.93
C ILE A 73 0.76 -15.89 6.65
N LYS A 74 1.40 -16.25 7.77
CA LYS A 74 0.99 -17.42 8.55
C LYS A 74 -0.43 -17.29 9.10
N ALA A 75 -0.80 -16.10 9.58
CA ALA A 75 -2.13 -15.84 10.11
C ALA A 75 -3.21 -15.90 9.02
N SER A 76 -2.91 -15.56 7.77
CA SER A 76 -3.87 -15.61 6.65
C SER A 76 -4.10 -17.01 6.07
N LEU A 77 -3.30 -18.03 6.47
CA LEU A 77 -3.47 -19.39 5.95
C LEU A 77 -4.86 -19.95 6.22
N HIS A 78 -5.39 -20.68 5.25
CA HIS A 78 -6.72 -21.32 5.30
C HIS A 78 -7.88 -20.32 5.49
N SER A 79 -7.71 -19.08 5.02
CA SER A 79 -8.76 -18.06 4.98
C SER A 79 -9.00 -17.57 3.54
N ASN A 80 -9.92 -16.66 3.38
CA ASN A 80 -10.21 -15.95 2.12
C ASN A 80 -9.22 -14.79 1.84
N ILE A 81 -8.14 -14.64 2.61
CA ILE A 81 -7.20 -13.53 2.55
C ILE A 81 -5.94 -13.93 1.78
N ILE A 82 -5.62 -13.17 0.76
CA ILE A 82 -4.43 -13.33 -0.08
C ILE A 82 -3.49 -12.16 0.21
N VAL A 83 -2.41 -12.43 0.95
CA VAL A 83 -1.39 -11.42 1.29
C VAL A 83 -0.39 -11.31 0.15
N LEU A 84 -0.19 -10.09 -0.37
CA LEU A 84 0.78 -9.82 -1.42
C LEU A 84 1.86 -8.86 -0.89
N GLU A 85 3.10 -9.32 -0.92
CA GLU A 85 4.31 -8.53 -0.72
C GLU A 85 5.35 -9.02 -1.70
N ASP A 86 5.69 -8.17 -2.67
CA ASP A 86 6.50 -8.52 -3.85
C ASP A 86 5.98 -9.82 -4.51
N LYS A 87 4.66 -9.90 -4.71
CA LYS A 87 3.97 -11.07 -5.26
C LYS A 87 2.87 -10.68 -6.23
N MET A 88 2.68 -11.51 -7.24
CA MET A 88 1.59 -11.44 -8.20
C MET A 88 0.68 -12.66 -8.05
N ILE A 89 -0.62 -12.45 -8.19
CA ILE A 89 -1.60 -13.52 -8.38
C ILE A 89 -2.42 -13.24 -9.63
N GLU A 90 -2.92 -14.31 -10.24
CA GLU A 90 -3.95 -14.23 -11.26
C GLU A 90 -5.29 -14.66 -10.65
N PHE A 91 -6.29 -13.81 -10.77
CA PHE A 91 -7.64 -14.07 -10.29
C PHE A 91 -8.64 -13.60 -11.34
N GLU A 92 -9.50 -14.49 -11.80
CA GLU A 92 -10.49 -14.24 -12.88
C GLU A 92 -9.90 -13.60 -14.16
N GLY A 93 -8.70 -14.03 -14.55
CA GLY A 93 -8.02 -13.54 -15.75
C GLY A 93 -7.35 -12.14 -15.60
N ILE A 94 -7.34 -11.59 -14.40
CA ILE A 94 -6.69 -10.32 -14.05
C ILE A 94 -5.47 -10.63 -13.18
N ARG A 95 -4.34 -9.96 -13.45
CA ARG A 95 -3.13 -10.06 -12.65
C ARG A 95 -3.01 -8.91 -11.67
N PHE A 96 -2.91 -9.27 -10.39
CA PHE A 96 -2.78 -8.35 -9.28
C PHE A 96 -1.35 -8.41 -8.74
N HIS A 97 -0.65 -7.29 -8.79
CA HIS A 97 0.74 -7.14 -8.33
C HIS A 97 0.75 -6.33 -7.05
N GLY A 98 1.17 -6.91 -5.94
CA GLY A 98 1.08 -6.28 -4.62
C GLY A 98 2.42 -6.10 -3.93
N ALA A 99 2.63 -4.93 -3.30
CA ALA A 99 3.78 -4.62 -2.45
C ALA A 99 3.48 -3.46 -1.49
N THR A 100 4.09 -3.46 -0.30
CA THR A 100 4.15 -2.25 0.55
C THR A 100 4.80 -1.10 -0.23
N LEU A 101 5.77 -1.41 -1.05
CA LEU A 101 6.58 -0.55 -1.90
C LEU A 101 7.61 0.30 -1.12
N TRP A 102 7.23 0.91 0.02
CA TRP A 102 8.05 1.94 0.67
C TRP A 102 8.42 3.07 -0.29
N THR A 103 9.45 3.88 0.04
CA THR A 103 9.90 4.96 -0.84
C THR A 103 11.42 4.98 -0.99
N ASP A 104 11.89 5.63 -2.06
CA ASP A 104 13.30 5.83 -2.33
C ASP A 104 13.82 7.21 -1.92
N PHE A 105 12.96 8.06 -1.38
CA PHE A 105 13.27 9.45 -0.96
C PHE A 105 13.84 10.33 -2.09
N SER A 106 13.58 9.99 -3.36
CA SER A 106 14.21 10.67 -4.51
C SER A 106 13.37 11.80 -5.10
N LEU A 107 12.19 12.11 -4.55
CA LEU A 107 11.27 13.12 -5.12
C LEU A 107 11.92 14.48 -5.39
N PHE A 108 12.85 14.88 -4.53
CA PHE A 108 13.49 16.21 -4.60
C PHE A 108 15.01 16.15 -4.86
N GLY A 109 15.53 14.97 -5.23
CA GLY A 109 16.93 14.78 -5.60
C GLY A 109 17.66 13.77 -4.74
N SER A 110 18.45 14.19 -3.74
CA SER A 110 19.34 13.32 -2.97
C SER A 110 18.59 12.33 -2.04
N PRO A 111 18.51 11.02 -2.36
CA PRO A 111 17.86 10.03 -1.49
C PRO A 111 18.46 9.95 -0.09
N VAL A 112 19.78 10.25 0.03
CA VAL A 112 20.47 10.21 1.33
C VAL A 112 20.02 11.37 2.21
N GLU A 113 19.97 12.57 1.65
CA GLU A 113 19.55 13.78 2.37
C GLU A 113 18.09 13.70 2.83
N TYR A 114 17.19 13.45 1.89
CA TYR A 114 15.76 13.34 2.20
C TYR A 114 15.44 12.11 3.06
N GLY A 115 16.17 11.00 2.87
CA GLY A 115 16.06 9.84 3.75
C GLY A 115 16.44 10.15 5.21
N ILE A 116 17.45 11.00 5.47
CA ILE A 116 17.81 11.44 6.83
C ILE A 116 16.71 12.34 7.42
N ILE A 117 16.19 13.29 6.64
CA ILE A 117 15.12 14.18 7.05
C ILE A 117 13.86 13.37 7.42
N CYS A 118 13.42 12.49 6.53
CA CYS A 118 12.24 11.64 6.75
C CYS A 118 12.45 10.70 7.95
N GLN A 119 13.64 10.12 8.11
CA GLN A 119 13.95 9.26 9.26
C GLN A 119 13.82 9.98 10.61
N ALA A 120 14.15 11.28 10.67
CA ALA A 120 14.02 12.06 11.88
C ALA A 120 12.56 12.36 12.25
N GLN A 121 11.67 12.45 11.27
CA GLN A 121 10.28 12.87 11.43
C GLN A 121 9.30 11.70 11.52
N MET A 122 9.46 10.65 10.67
CA MET A 122 8.53 9.53 10.59
C MET A 122 8.60 8.61 11.82
N ASN A 123 7.43 8.18 12.28
CA ASN A 123 7.31 7.23 13.37
C ASN A 123 7.79 5.83 13.00
N ASP A 124 7.83 5.46 11.75
CA ASP A 124 8.33 4.19 11.22
C ASP A 124 9.69 3.83 11.81
N TYR A 125 10.61 4.78 11.80
CA TYR A 125 11.98 4.59 12.25
C TYR A 125 12.15 4.60 13.78
N ARG A 126 11.08 4.96 14.50
CA ARG A 126 11.00 4.86 15.96
C ARG A 126 10.36 3.55 16.41
N GLN A 127 9.33 3.10 15.69
CA GLN A 127 8.46 2.00 16.08
C GLN A 127 8.82 0.65 15.47
N ILE A 128 9.41 0.63 14.25
CA ILE A 128 9.72 -0.61 13.54
C ILE A 128 11.14 -1.08 13.89
N ARG A 129 11.26 -2.39 14.11
CA ARG A 129 12.55 -3.06 14.28
C ARG A 129 12.92 -3.83 13.02
N LYS A 130 14.16 -4.31 12.97
CA LYS A 130 14.69 -5.12 11.89
C LYS A 130 15.34 -6.38 12.44
N THR A 131 14.92 -7.55 12.01
CA THR A 131 15.58 -8.82 12.37
C THR A 131 16.77 -9.09 11.45
N PRO A 132 17.79 -9.88 11.90
CA PRO A 132 17.89 -10.54 13.21
C PRO A 132 18.38 -9.65 14.36
N SER A 133 18.94 -8.46 14.07
CA SER A 133 19.60 -7.61 15.06
C SER A 133 18.66 -6.94 16.06
N TYR A 134 17.36 -6.87 15.74
CA TYR A 134 16.33 -6.13 16.46
C TYR A 134 16.65 -4.63 16.63
N SER A 135 17.55 -4.11 15.80
CA SER A 135 17.82 -2.67 15.69
C SER A 135 16.64 -1.91 15.11
N ARG A 136 16.60 -0.61 15.27
CA ARG A 136 15.59 0.23 14.59
C ARG A 136 15.74 0.12 13.08
N LEU A 137 14.60 0.11 12.38
CA LEU A 137 14.57 0.31 10.93
C LEU A 137 15.13 1.71 10.62
N ARG A 138 15.77 1.87 9.48
CA ARG A 138 16.35 3.15 9.03
C ARG A 138 15.92 3.44 7.60
N SER A 139 15.98 4.70 7.19
CA SER A 139 15.66 5.11 5.82
C SER A 139 16.46 4.36 4.75
N ILE A 140 17.73 4.05 5.02
CA ILE A 140 18.54 3.22 4.10
C ILE A 140 18.01 1.78 3.98
N ASP A 141 17.34 1.26 4.99
CA ASP A 141 16.75 -0.07 4.94
C ASP A 141 15.48 -0.04 4.07
N THR A 142 14.59 0.93 4.27
CA THR A 142 13.37 1.11 3.44
C THR A 142 13.72 1.48 2.00
N TYR A 143 14.74 2.30 1.76
CA TYR A 143 15.27 2.54 0.42
C TYR A 143 15.65 1.23 -0.29
N LYS A 144 16.38 0.33 0.39
CA LYS A 144 16.77 -0.97 -0.20
C LYS A 144 15.58 -1.87 -0.49
N ILE A 145 14.59 -1.87 0.40
CA ILE A 145 13.33 -2.61 0.21
C ILE A 145 12.61 -2.05 -1.02
N HIS A 146 12.42 -0.74 -1.11
CA HIS A 146 11.82 -0.09 -2.28
C HIS A 146 12.52 -0.48 -3.58
N GLN A 147 13.85 -0.44 -3.61
CA GLN A 147 14.60 -0.80 -4.81
C GLN A 147 14.42 -2.28 -5.21
N ALA A 148 14.22 -3.17 -4.23
CA ALA A 148 13.91 -4.58 -4.49
C ALA A 148 12.49 -4.73 -5.05
N SER A 149 11.50 -4.14 -4.39
CA SER A 149 10.10 -4.16 -4.83
C SER A 149 9.90 -3.54 -6.20
N LYS A 150 10.57 -2.40 -6.49
CA LYS A 150 10.54 -1.77 -7.81
C LYS A 150 11.08 -2.69 -8.91
N ARG A 151 12.22 -3.36 -8.69
CA ARG A 151 12.78 -4.31 -9.66
C ARG A 151 11.86 -5.50 -9.88
N TRP A 152 11.34 -6.07 -8.78
CA TRP A 152 10.36 -7.16 -8.86
C TRP A 152 9.12 -6.73 -9.65
N LEU A 153 8.55 -5.57 -9.35
CA LEU A 153 7.35 -5.06 -10.03
C LEU A 153 7.58 -4.89 -11.54
N GLN A 154 8.73 -4.31 -11.92
CA GLN A 154 9.09 -4.15 -13.34
C GLN A 154 9.17 -5.50 -14.06
N GLN A 155 9.81 -6.50 -13.45
CA GLN A 155 9.88 -7.84 -14.00
C GLN A 155 8.49 -8.48 -14.08
N SER A 156 7.70 -8.38 -13.03
CA SER A 156 6.35 -8.96 -12.95
C SER A 156 5.41 -8.37 -13.99
N LEU A 157 5.49 -7.06 -14.25
CA LEU A 157 4.72 -6.39 -15.30
C LEU A 157 5.20 -6.76 -16.71
N GLU A 158 6.52 -6.92 -16.93
CA GLU A 158 7.07 -7.40 -18.20
C GLU A 158 6.55 -8.80 -18.54
N GLU A 159 6.54 -9.72 -17.55
CA GLU A 159 6.05 -11.08 -17.70
C GLU A 159 4.50 -11.15 -17.81
N SER A 160 3.82 -10.04 -17.52
CA SER A 160 2.36 -9.90 -17.57
C SER A 160 1.87 -9.13 -18.79
N ASN A 161 2.73 -8.89 -19.77
CA ASN A 161 2.35 -8.21 -21.00
C ASN A 161 1.20 -8.95 -21.71
N GLY A 162 0.17 -8.20 -22.13
CA GLY A 162 -1.02 -8.75 -22.78
C GLY A 162 -2.14 -9.21 -21.82
N TYR A 163 -1.91 -9.15 -20.51
CA TYR A 163 -2.94 -9.35 -19.51
C TYR A 163 -3.51 -8.01 -19.02
N LYS A 164 -4.71 -8.06 -18.45
CA LYS A 164 -5.20 -6.95 -17.62
C LYS A 164 -4.42 -6.95 -16.31
N ASN A 165 -3.75 -5.83 -16.00
CA ASN A 165 -2.85 -5.71 -14.86
C ASN A 165 -3.34 -4.65 -13.87
N ILE A 166 -3.37 -4.99 -12.60
CA ILE A 166 -3.67 -4.09 -11.49
C ILE A 166 -2.49 -4.10 -10.53
N VAL A 167 -1.91 -2.95 -10.28
CA VAL A 167 -0.87 -2.77 -9.27
C VAL A 167 -1.52 -2.24 -7.99
N ILE A 168 -1.12 -2.80 -6.85
CA ILE A 168 -1.61 -2.38 -5.54
C ILE A 168 -0.40 -2.15 -4.65
N THR A 169 -0.23 -0.91 -4.20
CA THR A 169 0.85 -0.57 -3.27
C THR A 169 0.29 0.18 -2.06
N HIS A 170 1.06 0.24 -0.97
CA HIS A 170 0.66 1.14 0.11
C HIS A 170 1.18 2.55 -0.15
N HIS A 171 2.48 2.71 -0.39
CA HIS A 171 3.04 4.03 -0.71
C HIS A 171 2.70 4.47 -2.14
N ALA A 172 2.55 5.77 -2.33
CA ALA A 172 2.11 6.34 -3.60
C ALA A 172 3.19 6.26 -4.69
N PRO A 173 2.79 6.02 -5.96
CA PRO A 173 3.74 5.88 -7.07
C PRO A 173 4.18 7.22 -7.69
N SER A 174 3.56 8.33 -7.33
CA SER A 174 3.83 9.64 -7.93
C SER A 174 3.54 10.78 -6.96
N ILE A 175 4.30 11.86 -7.09
CA ILE A 175 4.05 13.13 -6.39
C ILE A 175 2.66 13.72 -6.70
N LYS A 176 2.02 13.30 -7.77
CA LYS A 176 0.64 13.73 -8.12
C LYS A 176 -0.39 13.26 -7.11
N SER A 177 -0.09 12.24 -6.32
CA SER A 177 -0.94 11.80 -5.20
C SER A 177 -0.83 12.69 -3.96
N ILE A 178 0.23 13.49 -3.85
CA ILE A 178 0.45 14.37 -2.70
C ILE A 178 -0.45 15.62 -2.83
N PRO A 179 -1.18 16.03 -1.77
CA PRO A 179 -1.91 17.30 -1.76
C PRO A 179 -1.01 18.48 -2.11
N GLU A 180 -1.56 19.48 -2.81
CA GLU A 180 -0.79 20.58 -3.40
C GLU A 180 0.01 21.35 -2.35
N GLU A 181 -0.58 21.55 -1.17
CA GLU A 181 0.05 22.22 -0.03
C GLU A 181 1.29 21.52 0.51
N HIS A 182 1.40 20.18 0.32
CA HIS A 182 2.50 19.36 0.82
C HIS A 182 3.52 18.97 -0.26
N LYS A 183 3.26 19.26 -1.54
CA LYS A 183 4.12 18.83 -2.66
C LYS A 183 5.57 19.28 -2.56
N ASN A 184 5.84 20.40 -1.88
CA ASN A 184 7.18 20.95 -1.73
C ASN A 184 7.82 20.64 -0.36
N GLU A 185 7.16 19.84 0.47
CA GLU A 185 7.68 19.48 1.78
C GLU A 185 8.64 18.28 1.68
N PRO A 186 9.85 18.38 2.27
CA PRO A 186 10.81 17.27 2.27
C PRO A 186 10.25 15.95 2.75
N ILE A 187 9.33 15.99 3.73
CA ILE A 187 8.69 14.79 4.30
C ILE A 187 7.87 14.01 3.27
N SER A 188 7.37 14.65 2.22
CA SER A 188 6.59 14.00 1.16
C SER A 188 7.37 12.91 0.42
N SER A 189 8.72 12.94 0.51
CA SER A 189 9.57 11.84 0.03
C SER A 189 9.39 10.52 0.81
N ALA A 190 8.76 10.54 1.99
CA ALA A 190 8.40 9.33 2.72
C ALA A 190 7.03 8.78 2.31
N TYR A 191 6.24 9.54 1.57
CA TYR A 191 4.88 9.17 1.19
C TYR A 191 4.77 8.70 -0.26
N ALA A 192 5.60 9.23 -1.14
CA ALA A 192 5.57 8.89 -2.57
C ALA A 192 6.96 8.72 -3.16
N SER A 193 7.05 7.94 -4.22
CA SER A 193 8.21 7.83 -5.11
C SER A 193 7.83 8.26 -6.53
N ASN A 194 8.81 8.59 -7.35
CA ASN A 194 8.54 8.86 -8.76
C ASN A 194 8.68 7.57 -9.59
N LEU A 195 7.54 6.91 -9.84
CA LEU A 195 7.45 5.72 -10.69
C LEU A 195 6.70 5.99 -12.01
N GLU A 196 6.55 7.26 -12.40
CA GLU A 196 5.82 7.60 -13.62
C GLU A 196 6.42 6.93 -14.87
N ASP A 197 7.75 6.80 -14.93
CA ASP A 197 8.43 6.10 -16.03
C ASP A 197 8.07 4.60 -16.08
N VAL A 198 7.93 3.96 -14.92
CA VAL A 198 7.49 2.56 -14.82
C VAL A 198 6.04 2.43 -15.28
N ILE A 199 5.17 3.34 -14.81
CA ILE A 199 3.76 3.37 -15.22
C ILE A 199 3.63 3.59 -16.73
N LEU A 200 4.32 4.57 -17.28
CA LEU A 200 4.28 4.89 -18.73
C LEU A 200 4.84 3.76 -19.60
N LYS A 201 5.85 3.03 -19.11
CA LYS A 201 6.42 1.90 -19.83
C LYS A 201 5.48 0.70 -19.90
N TYR A 202 4.90 0.31 -18.78
CA TYR A 202 4.12 -0.93 -18.69
C TYR A 202 2.61 -0.72 -18.77
N GLN A 203 2.12 0.47 -18.43
CA GLN A 203 0.72 0.90 -18.48
C GLN A 203 -0.25 -0.14 -17.90
N PRO A 204 -0.10 -0.55 -16.62
CA PRO A 204 -1.13 -1.36 -15.97
C PRO A 204 -2.48 -0.63 -16.06
N ASP A 205 -3.58 -1.38 -16.08
CA ASP A 205 -4.91 -0.77 -16.21
C ASP A 205 -5.22 0.15 -15.01
N TYR A 206 -4.88 -0.32 -13.81
CA TYR A 206 -5.07 0.41 -12.57
C TYR A 206 -3.83 0.37 -11.67
N TRP A 207 -3.67 1.42 -10.87
CA TRP A 207 -2.75 1.46 -9.75
C TRP A 207 -3.47 1.96 -8.51
N PHE A 208 -3.68 1.08 -7.55
CA PHE A 208 -4.31 1.39 -6.28
C PHE A 208 -3.25 1.62 -5.21
N HIS A 209 -3.46 2.63 -4.36
CA HIS A 209 -2.54 2.87 -3.24
C HIS A 209 -3.24 3.46 -2.02
N GLY A 210 -2.51 3.63 -0.90
CA GLY A 210 -2.92 4.25 0.34
C GLY A 210 -1.93 5.32 0.81
N HIS A 211 -1.74 5.38 2.12
CA HIS A 211 -0.75 6.16 2.86
C HIS A 211 -0.96 7.69 2.88
N ILE A 212 -1.64 8.26 1.93
CA ILE A 212 -1.77 9.72 1.75
C ILE A 212 -2.90 10.32 2.61
N HIS A 213 -3.85 9.54 3.08
CA HIS A 213 -5.06 9.98 3.80
C HIS A 213 -5.92 11.02 3.06
N THR A 214 -5.64 11.25 1.78
CA THR A 214 -6.43 12.12 0.89
C THR A 214 -6.81 11.33 -0.33
N PRO A 215 -8.11 11.20 -0.64
CA PRO A 215 -8.56 10.52 -1.84
C PRO A 215 -8.04 11.19 -3.10
N VAL A 216 -7.51 10.39 -4.02
CA VAL A 216 -7.11 10.88 -5.34
C VAL A 216 -7.56 9.92 -6.43
N ARG A 217 -7.87 10.50 -7.60
CA ARG A 217 -8.19 9.76 -8.81
C ARG A 217 -7.69 10.53 -10.02
N TYR A 218 -6.71 9.98 -10.73
CA TYR A 218 -6.09 10.63 -11.89
C TYR A 218 -5.44 9.59 -12.80
N HIS A 219 -4.94 10.03 -13.98
CA HIS A 219 -4.29 9.16 -14.94
C HIS A 219 -2.81 9.51 -15.16
N ILE A 220 -2.01 8.48 -15.39
CA ILE A 220 -0.66 8.56 -15.95
C ILE A 220 -0.64 7.66 -17.20
N GLY A 221 -0.57 8.26 -18.39
CA GLY A 221 -0.82 7.50 -19.62
C GLY A 221 -2.23 6.91 -19.64
N LYS A 222 -2.34 5.58 -19.78
CA LYS A 222 -3.62 4.85 -19.74
C LYS A 222 -3.98 4.35 -18.35
N THR A 223 -3.00 4.33 -17.44
CA THR A 223 -3.18 3.81 -16.09
C THR A 223 -4.02 4.77 -15.24
N GLU A 224 -5.08 4.28 -14.64
CA GLU A 224 -5.86 5.02 -13.66
C GLU A 224 -5.28 4.80 -12.26
N ILE A 225 -4.91 5.88 -11.57
CA ILE A 225 -4.36 5.87 -10.22
C ILE A 225 -5.48 6.22 -9.24
N ILE A 226 -5.69 5.38 -8.23
CA ILE A 226 -6.77 5.58 -7.25
C ILE A 226 -6.24 5.35 -5.83
N CYS A 227 -6.52 6.31 -4.94
CA CYS A 227 -6.39 6.18 -3.50
C CYS A 227 -7.74 6.49 -2.86
N ASN A 228 -8.24 5.58 -2.03
CA ASN A 228 -9.52 5.75 -1.31
C ASN A 228 -9.29 5.42 0.18
N PRO A 229 -8.60 6.30 0.90
CA PRO A 229 -8.21 6.08 2.28
C PRO A 229 -9.38 6.40 3.23
N HIS A 230 -9.65 5.49 4.18
CA HIS A 230 -10.61 5.76 5.24
C HIS A 230 -10.10 6.87 6.18
N GLY A 231 -8.80 6.82 6.54
CA GLY A 231 -8.18 7.73 7.49
C GLY A 231 -8.45 7.36 8.95
N TYR A 232 -7.89 8.14 9.89
CA TYR A 232 -8.10 7.89 11.31
C TYR A 232 -9.54 8.19 11.73
N ILE A 233 -10.10 7.41 12.65
CA ILE A 233 -11.50 7.54 13.10
C ILE A 233 -11.84 8.93 13.69
N ASN A 234 -10.84 9.70 14.15
CA ASN A 234 -11.02 11.01 14.74
C ASN A 234 -10.52 12.15 13.82
N GLU A 235 -10.14 11.83 12.59
CA GLU A 235 -9.82 12.87 11.58
C GLU A 235 -11.11 13.54 11.08
N GLU A 236 -10.99 14.78 10.62
CA GLU A 236 -12.04 15.39 9.82
C GLU A 236 -12.28 14.56 8.57
N TYR A 237 -13.52 14.56 8.07
CA TYR A 237 -13.85 13.83 6.86
C TYR A 237 -12.94 14.24 5.71
N ASN A 238 -12.15 13.28 5.22
CA ASN A 238 -11.10 13.49 4.22
C ASN A 238 -11.59 13.35 2.77
N GLY A 239 -12.87 13.01 2.56
CA GLY A 239 -13.42 12.74 1.23
C GLY A 239 -13.46 11.24 0.84
N TYR A 240 -13.21 10.33 1.80
CA TYR A 240 -13.35 8.88 1.59
C TYR A 240 -14.71 8.56 0.96
N ASP A 241 -14.68 7.84 -0.17
CA ASP A 241 -15.90 7.39 -0.85
C ASP A 241 -16.27 5.98 -0.37
N ILE A 242 -17.27 5.91 0.51
CA ILE A 242 -17.78 4.66 1.06
C ILE A 242 -18.41 3.76 0.00
N ASP A 243 -18.90 4.32 -1.08
CA ASP A 243 -19.62 3.61 -2.16
C ASP A 243 -18.71 3.27 -3.35
N LEU A 244 -17.42 3.65 -3.31
CA LEU A 244 -16.51 3.41 -4.42
C LEU A 244 -16.38 1.92 -4.73
N ILE A 245 -16.86 1.53 -5.89
CA ILE A 245 -16.66 0.23 -6.51
C ILE A 245 -16.11 0.43 -7.92
N ILE A 246 -15.04 -0.26 -8.24
CA ILE A 246 -14.43 -0.26 -9.57
C ILE A 246 -14.94 -1.48 -10.32
N GLU A 247 -15.60 -1.26 -11.44
CA GLU A 247 -16.05 -2.32 -12.34
C GLU A 247 -14.99 -2.61 -13.42
N ILE A 248 -14.56 -3.88 -13.50
CA ILE A 248 -13.51 -4.34 -14.41
C ILE A 248 -13.99 -5.49 -15.28
#